data_b16b089c62d5fcc19d2975f730d1b935
#
_entry.id   b16b089c62d5fcc19d2975f730d1b935
#
_cell.length_a   1.000
_cell.length_b   1.000
_cell.length_c   1.000
_cell.angle_alpha   90.00
_cell.angle_beta   90.00
_cell.angle_gamma   90.00
#
_symmetry.space_group_name_H-M   'P 1'
#
loop_
_entity.id
_entity.type
_entity.pdbx_description
1 polymer ?
#
loop_
_entity_poly.entity_id
_entity_poly.type
_entity_poly.pdbx_seq_one_letter_code
_entity_poly.pdbx_strand_id
1 'polypeptide(L)'
;MVSLKNWDNKTWLSSNKYIHSFNKFILKQIKLNKYSRVLDIGCGRGKIIANLSSKLNLHYKPIGLDIENHKDKSKKIIFKNTDALSFISKTKLKFDLILIKQTIHLLKKKEIKKLLYICKNKLNANGKIII
;
A
#
# COMPACT_ATOMS: atom_id res chain seq x y z
N MET A 1 -15.22 -19.93 6.22
CA MET A 1 -14.80 -18.60 5.75
C MET A 1 -13.64 -18.11 6.59
N VAL A 2 -12.49 -17.83 5.99
CA VAL A 2 -11.32 -17.34 6.70
C VAL A 2 -11.61 -15.91 7.19
N SER A 3 -11.39 -15.65 8.47
CA SER A 3 -11.53 -14.31 9.01
C SER A 3 -10.54 -13.36 8.31
N LEU A 4 -11.01 -12.21 7.87
CA LEU A 4 -10.15 -11.18 7.26
C LEU A 4 -9.01 -10.75 8.19
N LYS A 5 -9.22 -10.85 9.52
CA LYS A 5 -8.20 -10.53 10.50
C LYS A 5 -6.97 -11.42 10.44
N ASN A 6 -7.13 -12.66 10.01
CA ASN A 6 -6.03 -13.62 9.94
C ASN A 6 -5.51 -13.86 8.53
N TRP A 7 -6.06 -13.17 7.56
CA TRP A 7 -5.71 -13.35 6.16
C TRP A 7 -4.22 -13.19 5.92
N ASP A 8 -3.63 -12.14 6.46
CA ASP A 8 -2.22 -11.80 6.24
C ASP A 8 -1.25 -12.65 7.07
N ASN A 9 -1.70 -13.30 8.15
CA ASN A 9 -0.81 -13.98 9.08
C ASN A 9 -0.42 -15.40 8.67
N LYS A 10 -1.28 -16.10 7.94
CA LYS A 10 -1.09 -17.52 7.62
C LYS A 10 -1.32 -17.84 6.15
N THR A 11 -1.44 -16.84 5.30
CA THR A 11 -1.72 -17.03 3.89
C THR A 11 -0.46 -16.92 3.05
N TRP A 12 -0.58 -17.34 1.82
CA TRP A 12 0.45 -17.19 0.80
C TRP A 12 0.87 -15.73 0.58
N LEU A 13 0.04 -14.75 0.98
CA LEU A 13 0.34 -13.31 0.89
C LEU A 13 1.57 -12.91 1.72
N SER A 14 1.86 -13.65 2.80
CA SER A 14 3.02 -13.40 3.64
C SER A 14 4.26 -14.16 3.17
N SER A 15 4.15 -15.03 2.17
CA SER A 15 5.29 -15.79 1.67
C SER A 15 6.27 -14.92 0.91
N ASN A 16 7.57 -15.18 1.06
CA ASN A 16 8.60 -14.47 0.32
C ASN A 16 8.44 -14.62 -1.20
N LYS A 17 8.00 -15.78 -1.65
CA LYS A 17 7.75 -16.05 -3.07
C LYS A 17 6.67 -15.14 -3.63
N TYR A 18 5.56 -14.99 -2.92
CA TYR A 18 4.46 -14.10 -3.34
C TYR A 18 4.89 -12.64 -3.33
N ILE A 19 5.53 -12.20 -2.25
CA ILE A 19 6.02 -10.83 -2.11
C ILE A 19 6.96 -10.48 -3.27
N HIS A 20 7.90 -11.36 -3.56
CA HIS A 20 8.85 -11.16 -4.66
C HIS A 20 8.14 -11.07 -6.01
N SER A 21 7.23 -11.99 -6.31
CA SER A 21 6.47 -12.03 -7.55
C SER A 21 5.59 -10.79 -7.73
N PHE A 22 4.93 -10.37 -6.67
CA PHE A 22 4.08 -9.18 -6.66
C PHE A 22 4.88 -7.92 -6.96
N ASN A 23 6.02 -7.75 -6.29
CA ASN A 23 6.87 -6.59 -6.51
C ASN A 23 7.52 -6.59 -7.89
N LYS A 24 7.85 -7.75 -8.42
CA LYS A 24 8.30 -7.89 -9.80
C LYS A 24 7.21 -7.43 -10.79
N PHE A 25 5.96 -7.79 -10.52
CA PHE A 25 4.81 -7.33 -11.31
C PHE A 25 4.67 -5.80 -11.25
N ILE A 26 4.74 -5.22 -10.04
CA ILE A 26 4.66 -3.76 -9.86
C ILE A 26 5.74 -3.06 -10.69
N LEU A 27 6.97 -3.51 -10.61
CA LEU A 27 8.10 -2.88 -11.32
C LEU A 27 8.02 -3.01 -12.83
N LYS A 28 7.17 -3.89 -13.36
CA LYS A 28 6.83 -3.93 -14.79
C LYS A 28 5.78 -2.89 -15.17
N GLN A 29 4.94 -2.47 -14.23
CA GLN A 29 3.84 -1.56 -14.49
C GLN A 29 4.24 -0.09 -14.32
N ILE A 30 5.23 0.19 -13.51
CA ILE A 30 5.64 1.55 -13.20
C ILE A 30 7.14 1.64 -13.00
N LYS A 31 7.71 2.71 -13.53
CA LYS A 31 9.13 3.03 -13.33
C LYS A 31 9.29 3.83 -12.04
N LEU A 32 9.91 3.21 -11.04
CA LEU A 32 10.20 3.83 -9.74
C LEU A 32 11.72 3.99 -9.58
N ASN A 33 12.11 4.93 -8.73
CA ASN A 33 13.51 5.15 -8.37
C ASN A 33 13.63 5.35 -6.85
N LYS A 34 14.85 5.58 -6.37
CA LYS A 34 15.13 5.74 -4.94
C LYS A 34 14.42 6.94 -4.28
N TYR A 35 13.94 7.89 -5.05
CA TYR A 35 13.20 9.05 -4.55
C TYR A 35 11.69 8.92 -4.65
N SER A 36 11.21 7.80 -5.14
CA SER A 36 9.77 7.55 -5.28
C SER A 36 9.09 7.44 -3.91
N ARG A 37 7.89 7.99 -3.82
CA ARG A 37 7.04 7.87 -2.64
C ARG A 37 5.93 6.86 -2.88
N VAL A 38 5.80 5.92 -1.95
CA VAL A 38 4.87 4.80 -2.06
C VAL A 38 3.88 4.82 -0.90
N LEU A 39 2.62 4.65 -1.22
CA LEU A 39 1.53 4.48 -0.25
C LEU A 39 0.85 3.13 -0.50
N ASP A 40 0.65 2.37 0.55
CA ASP A 40 -0.08 1.09 0.50
C ASP A 40 -1.31 1.17 1.40
N ILE A 41 -2.47 1.15 0.78
CA ILE A 41 -3.76 1.17 1.47
C ILE A 41 -4.18 -0.27 1.74
N GLY A 42 -4.39 -0.59 3.02
CA GLY A 42 -4.60 -1.97 3.45
C GLY A 42 -3.31 -2.78 3.47
N CYS A 43 -2.28 -2.22 4.09
CA CYS A 43 -0.92 -2.76 4.00
C CYS A 43 -0.68 -4.02 4.83
N GLY A 44 -1.56 -4.37 5.76
CA GLY A 44 -1.31 -5.45 6.71
C GLY A 44 -0.06 -5.16 7.53
N ARG A 45 0.87 -6.10 7.58
CA ARG A 45 2.16 -5.92 8.28
C ARG A 45 3.20 -5.15 7.46
N GLY A 46 2.85 -4.76 6.24
CA GLY A 46 3.69 -3.93 5.39
C GLY A 46 4.86 -4.66 4.72
N LYS A 47 4.83 -5.97 4.66
CA LYS A 47 5.94 -6.77 4.10
C LYS A 47 6.18 -6.53 2.61
N ILE A 48 5.11 -6.30 1.84
CA ILE A 48 5.24 -6.07 0.40
C ILE A 48 5.99 -4.77 0.14
N ILE A 49 5.54 -3.66 0.72
CA ILE A 49 6.19 -2.37 0.50
C ILE A 49 7.54 -2.27 1.20
N ALA A 50 7.75 -3.00 2.29
CA ALA A 50 9.07 -3.10 2.92
C ALA A 50 10.08 -3.78 1.98
N ASN A 51 9.69 -4.85 1.33
CA ASN A 51 10.52 -5.53 0.32
C ASN A 51 10.77 -4.63 -0.88
N LEU A 52 9.74 -3.94 -1.37
CA LEU A 52 9.88 -2.99 -2.47
C LEU A 52 10.86 -1.88 -2.10
N SER A 53 10.76 -1.34 -0.89
CA SER A 53 11.67 -0.32 -0.38
C SER A 53 13.13 -0.80 -0.38
N SER A 54 13.35 -2.04 0.05
CA SER A 54 14.70 -2.63 0.05
C SER A 54 15.24 -2.82 -1.36
N LYS A 55 14.42 -3.29 -2.30
CA LYS A 55 14.83 -3.51 -3.70
C LYS A 55 15.22 -2.21 -4.40
N LEU A 56 14.51 -1.14 -4.14
CA LEU A 56 14.71 0.16 -4.77
C LEU A 56 15.61 1.08 -3.96
N ASN A 57 15.96 0.67 -2.76
CA ASN A 57 16.71 1.50 -1.81
C ASN A 57 16.04 2.87 -1.61
N LEU A 58 14.74 2.85 -1.31
CA LEU A 58 13.93 4.06 -1.21
C LEU A 58 14.47 5.01 -0.14
N HIS A 59 14.65 6.25 -0.54
CA HIS A 59 15.08 7.33 0.36
C HIS A 59 14.00 7.67 1.40
N TYR A 60 12.74 7.67 0.96
CA TYR A 60 11.59 7.90 1.84
C TYR A 60 10.94 6.56 2.20
N LYS A 61 10.78 6.31 3.49
CA LYS A 61 10.06 5.12 3.94
C LYS A 61 8.65 5.10 3.35
N PRO A 62 8.22 4.00 2.74
CA PRO A 62 6.84 3.90 2.27
C PRO A 62 5.86 3.98 3.43
N ILE A 63 4.68 4.52 3.16
CA ILE A 63 3.62 4.65 4.15
C ILE A 63 2.61 3.53 3.93
N GLY A 64 2.30 2.80 4.99
CA GLY A 64 1.27 1.78 4.98
C GLY A 64 0.11 2.16 5.88
N LEU A 65 -1.11 2.05 5.36
CA LEU A 65 -2.34 2.31 6.11
C LEU A 65 -3.06 0.99 6.36
N ASP A 66 -3.57 0.81 7.56
CA ASP A 66 -4.47 -0.28 7.88
C ASP A 66 -5.40 0.12 9.03
N ILE A 67 -6.65 -0.33 8.96
CA ILE A 67 -7.63 -0.15 10.05
C ILE A 67 -7.34 -1.08 11.21
N GLU A 68 -6.63 -2.17 10.97
CA GLU A 68 -6.19 -3.11 11.98
C GLU A 68 -4.75 -2.83 12.38
N ASN A 69 -4.50 -2.76 13.69
CA ASN A 69 -3.16 -2.53 14.21
C ASN A 69 -2.42 -3.86 14.38
N HIS A 70 -1.72 -4.28 13.35
CA HIS A 70 -0.95 -5.53 13.36
C HIS A 70 0.27 -5.45 14.28
N LYS A 71 0.57 -6.55 15.00
CA LYS A 71 1.68 -6.58 15.95
C LYS A 71 3.04 -6.63 15.26
N ASP A 72 3.23 -7.49 14.27
CA ASP A 72 4.53 -7.73 13.64
C ASP A 72 4.75 -6.87 12.41
N LYS A 73 4.59 -5.56 12.57
CA LYS A 73 4.76 -4.60 11.47
C LYS A 73 6.24 -4.45 11.11
N SER A 74 6.52 -4.31 9.83
CA SER A 74 7.87 -4.02 9.36
C SER A 74 8.36 -2.66 9.87
N LYS A 75 9.61 -2.61 10.32
CA LYS A 75 10.27 -1.35 10.72
C LYS A 75 10.73 -0.51 9.52
N LYS A 76 10.64 -1.04 8.32
CA LYS A 76 11.03 -0.36 7.07
C LYS A 76 9.93 0.53 6.50
N ILE A 77 8.77 0.58 7.14
CA ILE A 77 7.63 1.39 6.71
C ILE A 77 7.22 2.36 7.81
N ILE A 78 6.48 3.39 7.41
CA ILE A 78 5.73 4.24 8.33
C ILE A 78 4.31 3.69 8.36
N PHE A 79 3.96 3.01 9.45
CA PHE A 79 2.62 2.46 9.64
C PHE A 79 1.70 3.50 10.26
N LYS A 80 0.50 3.66 9.68
CA LYS A 80 -0.56 4.50 10.22
C LYS A 80 -1.82 3.66 10.43
N ASN A 81 -2.26 3.54 11.67
CA ASN A 81 -3.51 2.85 12.01
C ASN A 81 -4.68 3.81 11.79
N THR A 82 -5.16 3.87 10.57
CA THR A 82 -6.23 4.78 10.15
C THR A 82 -6.92 4.25 8.90
N ASP A 83 -8.11 4.74 8.63
CA ASP A 83 -8.75 4.47 7.34
C ASP A 83 -8.16 5.33 6.23
N ALA A 84 -8.32 4.85 5.00
CA ALA A 84 -7.72 5.48 3.83
C ALA A 84 -8.24 6.89 3.57
N LEU A 85 -9.55 7.08 3.67
CA LEU A 85 -10.17 8.39 3.37
C LEU A 85 -9.70 9.46 4.34
N SER A 86 -9.61 9.14 5.63
CA SER A 86 -9.13 10.07 6.65
C SER A 86 -7.70 10.51 6.39
N PHE A 87 -6.82 9.58 6.04
CA PHE A 87 -5.42 9.90 5.76
C PHE A 87 -5.26 10.68 4.46
N ILE A 88 -5.82 10.15 3.35
CA ILE A 88 -5.56 10.70 2.02
C ILE A 88 -6.17 12.09 1.84
N SER A 89 -7.27 12.38 2.52
CA SER A 89 -7.90 13.70 2.48
C SER A 89 -7.11 14.78 3.21
N LYS A 90 -6.33 14.39 4.21
CA LYS A 90 -5.57 15.32 5.06
C LYS A 90 -4.10 15.45 4.69
N THR A 91 -3.52 14.44 4.07
CA THR A 91 -2.10 14.47 3.72
C THR A 91 -1.79 15.52 2.67
N LYS A 92 -0.66 16.20 2.84
CA LYS A 92 -0.11 17.12 1.81
C LYS A 92 0.88 16.42 0.89
N LEU A 93 1.22 15.17 1.20
CA LEU A 93 2.15 14.39 0.40
C LEU A 93 1.49 13.98 -0.92
N LYS A 94 2.32 13.86 -1.95
CA LYS A 94 1.96 13.24 -3.22
C LYS A 94 2.80 12.00 -3.43
N PHE A 95 2.25 11.02 -4.13
CA PHE A 95 2.84 9.71 -4.27
C PHE A 95 3.08 9.35 -5.73
N ASP A 96 4.12 8.56 -5.95
CA ASP A 96 4.43 7.99 -7.27
C ASP A 96 3.70 6.67 -7.48
N LEU A 97 3.41 5.96 -6.40
CA LEU A 97 2.66 4.72 -6.42
C LEU A 97 1.70 4.67 -5.24
N ILE A 98 0.44 4.39 -5.52
CA ILE A 98 -0.57 4.08 -4.52
C ILE A 98 -1.08 2.67 -4.79
N LEU A 99 -0.87 1.77 -3.83
CA LEU A 99 -1.39 0.41 -3.88
C LEU A 99 -2.69 0.33 -3.09
N ILE A 100 -3.69 -0.35 -3.64
CA ILE A 100 -4.95 -0.62 -2.95
C ILE A 100 -5.21 -2.13 -3.09
N LYS A 101 -4.64 -2.90 -2.17
CA LYS A 101 -4.77 -4.36 -2.19
C LYS A 101 -5.85 -4.80 -1.21
N GLN A 102 -6.79 -5.60 -1.68
CA GLN A 102 -7.77 -6.29 -0.83
C GLN A 102 -8.59 -5.40 0.12
N THR A 103 -8.62 -4.12 -0.14
CA THR A 103 -9.36 -3.16 0.68
C THR A 103 -10.61 -2.69 -0.03
N ILE A 104 -10.55 -2.60 -1.36
CA ILE A 104 -11.61 -2.00 -2.17
C ILE A 104 -12.95 -2.76 -2.05
N HIS A 105 -12.89 -4.07 -1.86
CA HIS A 105 -14.09 -4.90 -1.69
C HIS A 105 -14.79 -4.71 -0.34
N LEU A 106 -14.13 -4.07 0.61
CA LEU A 106 -14.70 -3.74 1.92
C LEU A 106 -15.45 -2.41 1.89
N LEU A 107 -15.34 -1.66 0.80
CA LEU A 107 -15.92 -0.34 0.67
C LEU A 107 -17.20 -0.38 -0.17
N LYS A 108 -18.12 0.53 0.13
CA LYS A 108 -19.29 0.77 -0.68
C LYS A 108 -18.89 1.45 -1.99
N LYS A 109 -19.67 1.23 -3.05
CA LYS A 109 -19.41 1.81 -4.39
C LYS A 109 -19.15 3.32 -4.34
N LYS A 110 -19.92 4.05 -3.55
CA LYS A 110 -19.76 5.49 -3.37
C LYS A 110 -18.42 5.85 -2.71
N GLU A 111 -18.01 5.05 -1.72
CA GLU A 111 -16.71 5.22 -1.04
C GLU A 111 -15.54 4.92 -1.96
N ILE A 112 -15.66 3.88 -2.79
CA ILE A 112 -14.64 3.54 -3.80
C ILE A 112 -14.40 4.70 -4.75
N LYS A 113 -15.47 5.27 -5.31
CA LYS A 113 -15.39 6.41 -6.22
C LYS A 113 -14.69 7.60 -5.56
N LYS A 114 -15.08 7.91 -4.33
CA LYS A 114 -14.50 9.02 -3.57
C LYS A 114 -13.02 8.77 -3.29
N LEU A 115 -12.67 7.57 -2.86
CA LEU A 115 -11.28 7.19 -2.58
C LEU A 115 -10.41 7.32 -3.82
N LEU A 116 -10.84 6.76 -4.95
CA LEU A 116 -10.09 6.82 -6.20
C LEU A 116 -9.92 8.25 -6.70
N TYR A 117 -10.94 9.07 -6.58
CA TYR A 117 -10.88 10.48 -6.96
C TYR A 117 -9.83 11.23 -6.14
N ILE A 118 -9.86 11.05 -4.81
CA ILE A 118 -8.90 11.71 -3.92
C ILE A 118 -7.48 11.18 -4.17
N CYS A 119 -7.31 9.87 -4.32
CA CYS A 119 -6.01 9.26 -4.62
C CYS A 119 -5.41 9.82 -5.91
N LYS A 120 -6.23 9.98 -6.94
CA LYS A 120 -5.78 10.56 -8.21
C LYS A 120 -5.16 11.95 -8.00
N ASN A 121 -5.77 12.77 -7.13
CA ASN A 121 -5.28 14.11 -6.83
C ASN A 121 -4.01 14.11 -5.96
N LYS A 122 -3.64 12.96 -5.40
CA LYS A 122 -2.42 12.79 -4.60
C LYS A 122 -1.31 12.07 -5.36
N LEU A 123 -1.44 11.93 -6.67
CA LEU A 123 -0.38 11.37 -7.50
C LEU A 123 0.56 12.46 -8.01
N ASN A 124 1.86 12.16 -8.00
CA ASN A 124 2.85 12.92 -8.75
C ASN A 124 2.65 12.70 -10.26
N ALA A 125 3.29 13.54 -11.08
CA ALA A 125 3.33 13.32 -12.52
C ALA A 125 3.84 11.90 -12.81
N ASN A 126 3.16 11.17 -13.71
CA ASN A 126 3.43 9.76 -14.04
C ASN A 126 3.19 8.76 -12.90
N GLY A 127 2.65 9.22 -11.77
CA GLY A 127 2.25 8.33 -10.69
C GLY A 127 1.10 7.41 -11.10
N LYS A 128 0.99 6.26 -10.44
CA LYS A 128 -0.04 5.25 -10.74
C LYS A 128 -0.71 4.74 -9.48
N ILE A 129 -1.97 4.34 -9.66
CA ILE A 129 -2.73 3.57 -8.69
C ILE A 129 -2.80 2.14 -9.22
N ILE A 130 -2.43 1.17 -8.40
CA ILE A 130 -2.54 -0.26 -8.71
C ILE A 130 -3.50 -0.89 -7.71
N ILE A 131 -4.56 -1.52 -8.23
CA ILE A 131 -5.61 -2.16 -7.45
C ILE A 131 -5.51 -3.67 -7.59
#